data_b1533fd5f904baa4d4e2b939b9efc8e6
#
_entry.id   b1533fd5f904baa4d4e2b939b9efc8e6
#
_cell.length_a   1.000
_cell.length_b   1.000
_cell.length_c   1.000
_cell.angle_alpha   90.00
_cell.angle_beta   90.00
_cell.angle_gamma   90.00
#
_symmetry.space_group_name_H-M   'P 1'
#
loop_
_entity.id
_entity.type
_entity.pdbx_description
1 polymer ?
#
loop_
_entity_poly.entity_id
_entity_poly.type
_entity_poly.pdbx_seq_one_letter_code
_entity_poly.pdbx_strand_id
1 'polypeptide(L)'
;MCPLTRRNLLIGGSGLFLFSCGDSESYTAAKDYYPVTSRYIFHWGKNSSIVIDKNATNATYSLGGSVNELSWFETGVNAWANTLNEIGISVSFSTSSPDVKVYWLNSTQMLAKAGSSYVLGQATTEKEIYMLKGQDQTATTAVATHEFGHMLGIWSHSFDSNDLMYPYLNSTSLSNRDKRTLVDFLYELSPDFDLHDVAGPLVHSSTGVSIPHYVSSLTSNGCQIHTSTG
;
A
#
# COMPACT_ATOMS: atom_id res chain seq x y z
N MET A 1 4.87 0.52 26.50
CA MET A 1 5.39 -0.38 25.47
C MET A 1 5.11 -1.80 25.94
N CYS A 2 4.18 -2.48 25.29
CA CYS A 2 3.91 -3.90 25.56
C CYS A 2 4.66 -4.69 24.49
N PRO A 3 5.64 -5.53 24.82
CA PRO A 3 6.31 -6.34 23.81
C PRO A 3 5.37 -7.46 23.40
N LEU A 4 4.85 -7.39 22.19
CA LEU A 4 4.13 -8.48 21.54
C LEU A 4 5.14 -9.58 21.20
N THR A 5 5.27 -10.55 22.08
CA THR A 5 5.95 -11.79 21.74
C THR A 5 5.01 -12.64 20.87
N ARG A 6 5.59 -13.38 19.90
CA ARG A 6 4.93 -14.35 18.98
C ARG A 6 3.93 -15.35 19.64
N ARG A 7 3.73 -15.26 20.94
CA ARG A 7 2.89 -16.18 21.73
C ARG A 7 1.43 -15.77 21.84
N ASN A 8 1.04 -14.60 21.34
CA ASN A 8 -0.32 -14.08 21.55
C ASN A 8 -1.23 -14.22 20.33
N LEU A 9 -0.84 -14.96 19.30
CA LEU A 9 -1.72 -15.35 18.23
C LEU A 9 -2.44 -16.64 18.67
N LEU A 10 -3.61 -16.50 19.25
CA LEU A 10 -4.48 -17.63 19.58
C LEU A 10 -5.39 -17.92 18.39
N ILE A 11 -5.09 -19.00 17.68
CA ILE A 11 -6.01 -19.59 16.70
C ILE A 11 -7.03 -20.41 17.50
N GLY A 12 -8.05 -19.77 17.97
CA GLY A 12 -9.22 -20.45 18.52
C GLY A 12 -10.18 -20.79 17.38
N GLY A 13 -10.83 -21.95 17.42
CA GLY A 13 -11.55 -22.60 16.34
C GLY A 13 -12.68 -21.84 15.62
N SER A 14 -12.61 -20.53 15.46
CA SER A 14 -13.55 -19.70 14.69
C SER A 14 -13.02 -18.31 14.29
N GLY A 15 -11.75 -18.00 14.42
CA GLY A 15 -11.23 -16.68 13.98
C GLY A 15 -9.80 -16.38 14.42
N LEU A 16 -9.14 -15.50 13.68
CA LEU A 16 -7.87 -14.92 14.02
C LEU A 16 -8.10 -13.68 14.90
N PHE A 17 -7.52 -13.67 16.10
CA PHE A 17 -7.60 -12.53 16.99
C PHE A 17 -6.32 -11.69 16.88
N LEU A 18 -6.45 -10.43 16.52
CA LEU A 18 -5.37 -9.45 16.50
C LEU A 18 -5.43 -8.64 17.82
N PHE A 19 -4.38 -8.75 18.64
CA PHE A 19 -4.29 -7.98 19.87
C PHE A 19 -3.61 -6.63 19.58
N SER A 20 -4.34 -5.54 19.68
CA SER A 20 -3.82 -4.17 19.71
C SER A 20 -3.85 -3.64 21.13
N CYS A 21 -2.74 -3.07 21.61
CA CYS A 21 -2.70 -2.26 22.83
C CYS A 21 -2.82 -0.79 22.39
N GLY A 22 -4.03 -0.26 22.38
CA GLY A 22 -4.23 1.17 22.08
C GLY A 22 -5.69 1.55 22.24
N ASP A 23 -5.88 2.70 22.75
CA ASP A 23 -7.07 3.47 23.06
C ASP A 23 -8.46 2.90 22.71
N SER A 24 -9.40 3.09 23.65
CA SER A 24 -10.77 2.59 23.66
C SER A 24 -11.71 3.19 22.61
N GLU A 25 -11.22 3.52 21.42
CA GLU A 25 -12.09 3.87 20.31
C GLU A 25 -12.75 2.60 19.76
N SER A 26 -14.07 2.59 19.67
CA SER A 26 -14.80 1.47 19.08
C SER A 26 -14.63 1.49 17.55
N TYR A 27 -13.73 0.67 17.05
CA TYR A 27 -13.54 0.48 15.61
C TYR A 27 -14.71 -0.30 14.99
N THR A 28 -15.19 0.15 13.84
CA THR A 28 -16.08 -0.64 12.99
C THR A 28 -15.32 -1.02 11.72
N ALA A 29 -15.39 -2.28 11.31
CA ALA A 29 -14.58 -2.79 10.19
C ALA A 29 -14.66 -1.92 8.92
N ALA A 30 -15.87 -1.50 8.54
CA ALA A 30 -16.08 -0.67 7.35
C ALA A 30 -15.60 0.78 7.51
N LYS A 31 -15.43 1.28 8.75
CA LYS A 31 -15.02 2.65 9.03
C LYS A 31 -13.51 2.78 9.16
N ASP A 32 -12.85 1.77 9.68
CA ASP A 32 -11.49 1.89 10.19
C ASP A 32 -10.45 1.11 9.38
N TYR A 33 -10.86 0.12 8.57
CA TYR A 33 -9.96 -0.75 7.81
C TYR A 33 -10.45 -1.02 6.39
N TYR A 34 -9.52 -1.25 5.46
CA TYR A 34 -9.87 -1.73 4.13
C TYR A 34 -10.15 -3.22 4.12
N PRO A 35 -11.02 -3.69 3.21
CA PRO A 35 -11.11 -5.10 2.91
C PRO A 35 -9.77 -5.59 2.37
N VAL A 36 -9.29 -6.70 2.89
CA VAL A 36 -8.11 -7.36 2.33
C VAL A 36 -8.55 -8.20 1.13
N THR A 37 -7.94 -7.96 -0.02
CA THR A 37 -8.34 -8.59 -1.30
C THR A 37 -7.28 -9.53 -1.87
N SER A 38 -6.15 -9.69 -1.21
CA SER A 38 -5.05 -10.54 -1.64
C SER A 38 -5.10 -11.93 -1.00
N ARG A 39 -4.74 -12.96 -1.75
CA ARG A 39 -4.55 -14.31 -1.21
C ARG A 39 -3.46 -14.35 -0.17
N TYR A 40 -2.36 -13.63 -0.45
CA TYR A 40 -1.24 -13.47 0.46
C TYR A 40 -1.16 -12.03 0.90
N ILE A 41 -0.99 -11.82 2.21
CA ILE A 41 -0.64 -10.51 2.74
C ILE A 41 0.89 -10.44 2.72
N PHE A 42 1.41 -9.75 1.72
CA PHE A 42 2.84 -9.48 1.63
C PHE A 42 3.15 -8.08 2.13
N HIS A 43 4.08 -7.97 3.06
CA HIS A 43 4.69 -6.70 3.49
C HIS A 43 6.13 -6.93 3.94
N TRP A 44 6.87 -5.85 4.17
CA TRP A 44 8.31 -5.92 4.47
C TRP A 44 8.65 -6.46 5.88
N GLY A 45 7.68 -6.50 6.78
CA GLY A 45 7.90 -6.76 8.20
C GLY A 45 8.30 -5.49 8.97
N LYS A 46 8.07 -5.51 10.28
CA LYS A 46 8.50 -4.42 11.18
C LYS A 46 10.02 -4.35 11.25
N ASN A 47 10.55 -3.15 11.50
CA ASN A 47 12.00 -2.88 11.64
C ASN A 47 12.83 -3.22 10.39
N SER A 48 12.24 -3.09 9.20
CA SER A 48 12.93 -3.27 7.93
C SER A 48 13.36 -1.95 7.30
N SER A 49 14.20 -2.03 6.27
CA SER A 49 14.54 -0.90 5.41
C SER A 49 14.14 -1.20 3.97
N ILE A 50 13.68 -0.16 3.27
CA ILE A 50 13.26 -0.23 1.87
C ILE A 50 14.13 0.73 1.07
N VAL A 51 14.81 0.22 0.04
CA VAL A 51 15.62 1.00 -0.87
C VAL A 51 14.86 1.18 -2.19
N ILE A 52 14.66 2.42 -2.62
CA ILE A 52 13.89 2.76 -3.82
C ILE A 52 14.81 3.38 -4.87
N ASP A 53 14.86 2.79 -6.07
CA ASP A 53 15.34 3.48 -7.26
C ASP A 53 14.17 4.24 -7.90
N LYS A 54 14.06 5.53 -7.57
CA LYS A 54 12.98 6.41 -8.05
C LYS A 54 13.07 6.79 -9.53
N ASN A 55 14.14 6.38 -10.22
CA ASN A 55 14.40 6.71 -11.62
C ASN A 55 14.99 5.53 -12.41
N ALA A 56 14.49 4.35 -12.15
CA ALA A 56 14.94 3.14 -12.83
C ALA A 56 14.69 3.22 -14.34
N THR A 57 15.59 2.61 -15.08
CA THR A 57 15.47 2.50 -16.54
C THR A 57 15.78 1.07 -16.98
N ASN A 58 15.20 0.66 -18.10
CA ASN A 58 15.51 -0.57 -18.79
C ASN A 58 15.32 -0.42 -20.31
N ALA A 59 15.44 -1.50 -21.07
CA ALA A 59 15.30 -1.45 -22.52
C ALA A 59 13.91 -0.98 -22.99
N THR A 60 12.87 -1.22 -22.21
CA THR A 60 11.47 -0.84 -22.52
C THR A 60 11.11 0.54 -21.97
N TYR A 61 11.60 0.87 -20.77
CA TYR A 61 11.25 2.09 -20.03
C TYR A 61 12.52 2.88 -19.74
N SER A 62 12.88 3.79 -20.65
CA SER A 62 14.15 4.52 -20.62
C SER A 62 14.00 6.04 -20.44
N LEU A 63 12.76 6.55 -20.27
CA LEU A 63 12.53 8.01 -20.29
C LEU A 63 13.03 8.71 -19.03
N GLY A 64 12.95 8.06 -17.88
CA GLY A 64 13.21 8.68 -16.58
C GLY A 64 12.25 9.83 -16.24
N GLY A 65 12.21 10.21 -14.98
CA GLY A 65 11.48 11.38 -14.48
C GLY A 65 12.30 12.66 -14.62
N SER A 66 11.64 13.79 -14.74
CA SER A 66 12.26 15.11 -14.59
C SER A 66 12.67 15.34 -13.13
N VAL A 67 13.53 16.32 -12.88
CA VAL A 67 13.97 16.69 -11.51
C VAL A 67 12.77 16.97 -10.60
N ASN A 68 11.75 17.66 -11.11
CA ASN A 68 10.55 17.97 -10.36
C ASN A 68 9.74 16.70 -10.04
N GLU A 69 9.48 15.85 -11.04
CA GLU A 69 8.74 14.60 -10.87
C GLU A 69 9.41 13.69 -9.84
N LEU A 70 10.74 13.59 -9.88
CA LEU A 70 11.52 12.81 -8.90
C LEU A 70 11.41 13.38 -7.47
N SER A 71 11.37 14.69 -7.32
CA SER A 71 11.19 15.37 -6.04
C SER A 71 9.77 15.21 -5.50
N TRP A 72 8.78 15.30 -6.38
CA TRP A 72 7.36 15.10 -6.00
C TRP A 72 7.06 13.65 -5.62
N PHE A 73 7.71 12.70 -6.30
CA PHE A 73 7.65 11.29 -5.92
C PHE A 73 8.22 11.06 -4.51
N GLU A 74 9.40 11.60 -4.20
CA GLU A 74 9.97 11.52 -2.84
C GLU A 74 9.03 12.13 -1.81
N THR A 75 8.40 13.26 -2.12
CA THR A 75 7.41 13.90 -1.24
C THR A 75 6.24 12.96 -0.96
N GLY A 76 5.75 12.27 -1.98
CA GLY A 76 4.66 11.29 -1.85
C GLY A 76 5.05 10.09 -0.98
N VAL A 77 6.21 9.51 -1.19
CA VAL A 77 6.73 8.42 -0.34
C VAL A 77 6.89 8.88 1.11
N ASN A 78 7.45 10.09 1.32
CA ASN A 78 7.67 10.66 2.65
C ASN A 78 6.37 11.01 3.40
N ALA A 79 5.22 11.08 2.72
CA ALA A 79 3.93 11.25 3.39
C ALA A 79 3.62 10.10 4.38
N TRP A 80 4.18 8.92 4.16
CA TRP A 80 4.08 7.77 5.04
C TRP A 80 5.07 7.79 6.21
N ALA A 81 6.03 8.72 6.27
CA ALA A 81 7.18 8.65 7.17
C ALA A 81 6.80 8.48 8.65
N ASN A 82 5.82 9.26 9.15
CA ASN A 82 5.38 9.13 10.54
C ASN A 82 4.76 7.75 10.82
N THR A 83 3.92 7.27 9.91
CA THR A 83 3.28 5.94 10.01
C THR A 83 4.31 4.82 9.96
N LEU A 84 5.33 4.95 9.10
CA LEU A 84 6.41 3.98 9.00
C LEU A 84 7.32 3.96 10.24
N ASN A 85 7.54 5.11 10.87
CA ASN A 85 8.28 5.20 12.13
C ASN A 85 7.62 4.41 13.27
N GLU A 86 6.28 4.33 13.30
CA GLU A 86 5.54 3.55 14.30
C GLU A 86 5.85 2.06 14.22
N ILE A 87 6.16 1.56 13.05
CA ILE A 87 6.48 0.13 12.78
C ILE A 87 7.97 -0.11 12.52
N GLY A 88 8.81 0.92 12.70
CA GLY A 88 10.26 0.83 12.59
C GLY A 88 10.78 0.66 11.15
N ILE A 89 10.01 1.06 10.12
CA ILE A 89 10.45 1.00 8.73
C ILE A 89 11.16 2.28 8.35
N SER A 90 12.32 2.14 7.73
CA SER A 90 13.05 3.23 7.09
C SER A 90 12.99 3.12 5.56
N VAL A 91 12.96 4.28 4.89
CA VAL A 91 12.99 4.36 3.42
C VAL A 91 14.18 5.19 3.00
N SER A 92 14.86 4.75 1.96
CA SER A 92 15.97 5.47 1.34
C SER A 92 15.90 5.39 -0.19
N PHE A 93 16.56 6.34 -0.86
CA PHE A 93 16.60 6.39 -2.32
C PHE A 93 18.01 6.11 -2.82
N SER A 94 18.17 5.04 -3.61
CA SER A 94 19.46 4.64 -4.17
C SER A 94 19.24 3.75 -5.41
N THR A 95 20.20 3.83 -6.35
CA THR A 95 20.26 2.92 -7.50
C THR A 95 21.01 1.62 -7.18
N SER A 96 21.68 1.57 -6.02
CA SER A 96 22.44 0.40 -5.60
C SER A 96 21.52 -0.61 -4.91
N SER A 97 21.32 -1.75 -5.53
CA SER A 97 20.51 -2.87 -5.01
C SER A 97 19.12 -2.44 -4.53
N PRO A 98 18.31 -1.76 -5.34
CA PRO A 98 17.00 -1.30 -4.92
C PRO A 98 16.04 -2.46 -4.71
N ASP A 99 15.20 -2.33 -3.66
CA ASP A 99 14.10 -3.24 -3.40
C ASP A 99 12.88 -2.92 -4.27
N VAL A 100 12.68 -1.63 -4.55
CA VAL A 100 11.59 -1.10 -5.39
C VAL A 100 12.17 -0.30 -6.54
N LYS A 101 11.64 -0.50 -7.74
CA LYS A 101 12.04 0.25 -8.95
C LYS A 101 10.88 1.09 -9.45
N VAL A 102 11.16 2.36 -9.79
CA VAL A 102 10.15 3.29 -10.33
C VAL A 102 10.49 3.66 -11.75
N TYR A 103 9.56 3.35 -12.67
CA TYR A 103 9.66 3.66 -14.08
C TYR A 103 8.71 4.80 -14.46
N TRP A 104 9.20 5.74 -15.25
CA TRP A 104 8.44 6.88 -15.73
C TRP A 104 8.01 6.66 -17.18
N LEU A 105 6.71 6.65 -17.42
CA LEU A 105 6.10 6.28 -18.71
C LEU A 105 5.38 7.48 -19.32
N ASN A 106 5.47 7.62 -20.64
CA ASN A 106 4.53 8.50 -21.35
C ASN A 106 3.15 7.81 -21.48
N SER A 107 2.15 8.54 -21.97
CA SER A 107 0.77 8.06 -22.10
C SER A 107 0.64 6.80 -22.97
N THR A 108 1.42 6.69 -24.03
CA THR A 108 1.41 5.50 -24.92
C THR A 108 1.97 4.28 -24.20
N GLN A 109 3.06 4.44 -23.46
CA GLN A 109 3.66 3.36 -22.67
C GLN A 109 2.76 2.96 -21.49
N MET A 110 2.14 3.93 -20.82
CA MET A 110 1.20 3.65 -19.73
C MET A 110 -0.03 2.89 -20.22
N LEU A 111 -0.61 3.31 -21.36
CA LEU A 111 -1.71 2.59 -21.99
C LEU A 111 -1.30 1.14 -22.34
N ALA A 112 -0.13 0.93 -22.90
CA ALA A 112 0.35 -0.41 -23.24
C ALA A 112 0.59 -1.28 -21.99
N LYS A 113 1.06 -0.68 -20.87
CA LYS A 113 1.34 -1.38 -19.61
C LYS A 113 0.07 -1.69 -18.83
N ALA A 114 -0.81 -0.71 -18.67
CA ALA A 114 -1.95 -0.76 -17.76
C ALA A 114 -3.28 -1.15 -18.47
N GLY A 115 -3.32 -1.11 -19.79
CA GLY A 115 -4.52 -1.41 -20.58
C GLY A 115 -5.56 -0.29 -20.61
N SER A 116 -5.29 0.87 -19.99
CA SER A 116 -6.19 2.02 -19.94
C SER A 116 -5.42 3.34 -20.01
N SER A 117 -5.97 4.31 -20.74
CA SER A 117 -5.42 5.66 -20.85
C SER A 117 -5.68 6.54 -19.63
N TYR A 118 -6.51 6.08 -18.70
CA TYR A 118 -6.88 6.83 -17.48
C TYR A 118 -5.99 6.51 -16.28
N VAL A 119 -5.06 5.57 -16.42
CA VAL A 119 -4.16 5.16 -15.33
C VAL A 119 -3.05 6.18 -15.16
N LEU A 120 -2.90 6.69 -13.94
CA LEU A 120 -1.86 7.65 -13.55
C LEU A 120 -0.64 6.97 -12.92
N GLY A 121 -0.85 5.85 -12.25
CA GLY A 121 0.17 5.03 -11.61
C GLY A 121 -0.25 3.57 -11.56
N GLN A 122 0.72 2.69 -11.37
CA GLN A 122 0.50 1.26 -11.18
C GLN A 122 1.62 0.66 -10.35
N ALA A 123 1.26 -0.04 -9.28
CA ALA A 123 2.16 -0.88 -8.52
C ALA A 123 1.99 -2.36 -8.91
N THR A 124 3.08 -3.12 -8.89
CA THR A 124 3.07 -4.54 -9.22
C THR A 124 3.69 -5.40 -8.12
N THR A 125 3.37 -6.69 -8.11
CA THR A 125 3.93 -7.68 -7.18
C THR A 125 5.42 -7.93 -7.37
N GLU A 126 5.97 -7.54 -8.52
CA GLU A 126 7.41 -7.56 -8.83
C GLU A 126 8.17 -6.41 -8.15
N LYS A 127 7.50 -5.64 -7.28
CA LYS A 127 8.04 -4.47 -6.59
C LYS A 127 8.45 -3.36 -7.56
N GLU A 128 7.64 -3.16 -8.57
CA GLU A 128 7.80 -2.10 -9.56
C GLU A 128 6.64 -1.10 -9.46
N ILE A 129 6.96 0.18 -9.54
CA ILE A 129 5.99 1.28 -9.65
C ILE A 129 6.16 1.92 -11.03
N TYR A 130 5.06 2.12 -11.70
CA TYR A 130 4.99 2.84 -12.98
C TYR A 130 4.26 4.15 -12.77
N MET A 131 4.89 5.27 -13.12
CA MET A 131 4.35 6.61 -12.96
C MET A 131 4.12 7.25 -14.33
N LEU A 132 2.92 7.83 -14.54
CA LEU A 132 2.64 8.60 -15.75
C LEU A 132 3.37 9.95 -15.68
N LYS A 133 4.15 10.28 -16.72
CA LYS A 133 4.85 11.57 -16.86
C LYS A 133 3.91 12.72 -17.21
N GLY A 134 4.35 13.92 -16.85
CA GLY A 134 3.68 15.15 -17.26
C GLY A 134 2.49 15.54 -16.37
N GLN A 135 2.31 14.87 -15.24
CA GLN A 135 1.36 15.28 -14.23
C GLN A 135 1.89 16.49 -13.45
N ASP A 136 1.00 17.28 -12.85
CA ASP A 136 1.40 18.35 -11.94
C ASP A 136 1.91 17.80 -10.60
N GLN A 137 2.38 18.70 -9.73
CA GLN A 137 2.90 18.35 -8.42
C GLN A 137 1.87 17.61 -7.56
N THR A 138 0.64 18.10 -7.52
CA THR A 138 -0.40 17.54 -6.67
C THR A 138 -0.75 16.11 -7.08
N ALA A 139 -0.98 15.90 -8.37
CA ALA A 139 -1.27 14.58 -8.92
C ALA A 139 -0.09 13.62 -8.76
N THR A 140 1.13 14.02 -9.12
CA THR A 140 2.32 13.17 -8.99
C THR A 140 2.56 12.75 -7.54
N THR A 141 2.46 13.70 -6.58
CA THR A 141 2.64 13.41 -5.16
C THR A 141 1.58 12.44 -4.64
N ALA A 142 0.31 12.67 -4.94
CA ALA A 142 -0.77 11.80 -4.48
C ALA A 142 -0.68 10.38 -5.09
N VAL A 143 -0.40 10.30 -6.40
CA VAL A 143 -0.19 9.00 -7.07
C VAL A 143 1.01 8.26 -6.46
N ALA A 144 2.13 8.94 -6.22
CA ALA A 144 3.30 8.34 -5.58
C ALA A 144 2.98 7.81 -4.17
N THR A 145 2.20 8.57 -3.38
CA THR A 145 1.77 8.13 -2.04
C THR A 145 0.87 6.89 -2.12
N HIS A 146 -0.05 6.85 -3.08
CA HIS A 146 -0.96 5.73 -3.34
C HIS A 146 -0.20 4.46 -3.76
N GLU A 147 0.62 4.56 -4.81
CA GLU A 147 1.38 3.41 -5.31
C GLU A 147 2.38 2.87 -4.29
N PHE A 148 2.97 3.76 -3.49
CA PHE A 148 3.82 3.34 -2.40
C PHE A 148 3.04 2.65 -1.27
N GLY A 149 1.78 3.02 -1.03
CA GLY A 149 0.87 2.29 -0.14
C GLY A 149 0.71 0.81 -0.55
N HIS A 150 0.61 0.54 -1.86
CA HIS A 150 0.63 -0.83 -2.37
C HIS A 150 1.97 -1.53 -2.09
N MET A 151 3.09 -0.84 -2.28
CA MET A 151 4.42 -1.38 -1.94
C MET A 151 4.58 -1.68 -0.45
N LEU A 152 3.87 -0.97 0.42
CA LEU A 152 3.85 -1.25 1.85
C LEU A 152 2.97 -2.45 2.24
N GLY A 153 2.17 -2.99 1.32
CA GLY A 153 1.33 -4.17 1.54
C GLY A 153 -0.18 -3.94 1.45
N ILE A 154 -0.64 -2.73 1.21
CA ILE A 154 -2.07 -2.46 1.00
C ILE A 154 -2.44 -2.84 -0.46
N TRP A 155 -2.61 -4.13 -0.74
CA TRP A 155 -2.96 -4.66 -2.07
C TRP A 155 -4.47 -4.62 -2.36
N SER A 156 -5.15 -3.62 -1.82
CA SER A 156 -6.57 -3.36 -2.03
C SER A 156 -6.82 -1.88 -2.14
N HIS A 157 -8.00 -1.52 -2.60
CA HIS A 157 -8.44 -0.13 -2.63
C HIS A 157 -9.51 0.13 -1.58
N SER A 158 -9.55 1.35 -1.07
CA SER A 158 -10.66 1.84 -0.25
C SER A 158 -11.94 1.99 -1.08
N PHE A 159 -13.09 1.84 -0.43
CA PHE A 159 -14.39 2.18 -1.01
C PHE A 159 -14.82 3.62 -0.70
N ASP A 160 -14.06 4.36 0.11
CA ASP A 160 -14.35 5.74 0.48
C ASP A 160 -13.45 6.70 -0.29
N SER A 161 -14.04 7.61 -1.03
CA SER A 161 -13.36 8.59 -1.86
C SER A 161 -12.53 9.63 -1.08
N ASN A 162 -12.64 9.66 0.25
CA ASN A 162 -11.83 10.50 1.12
C ASN A 162 -10.49 9.84 1.50
N ASP A 163 -10.32 8.55 1.25
CA ASP A 163 -9.05 7.87 1.49
C ASP A 163 -8.11 8.04 0.31
N LEU A 164 -6.82 8.09 0.60
CA LEU A 164 -5.81 8.14 -0.45
C LEU A 164 -5.76 6.82 -1.25
N MET A 165 -6.00 5.69 -0.60
CA MET A 165 -6.03 4.37 -1.26
C MET A 165 -7.35 4.08 -2.00
N TYR A 166 -8.19 5.11 -2.27
CA TYR A 166 -9.30 5.00 -3.22
C TYR A 166 -8.76 4.87 -4.66
N PRO A 167 -9.40 4.07 -5.55
CA PRO A 167 -8.84 3.78 -6.89
C PRO A 167 -8.86 4.97 -7.86
N TYR A 168 -9.47 6.07 -7.48
CA TYR A 168 -9.48 7.31 -8.25
C TYR A 168 -8.84 8.44 -7.45
N LEU A 169 -8.15 9.35 -8.14
CA LEU A 169 -7.46 10.48 -7.52
C LEU A 169 -8.48 11.52 -7.00
N ASN A 170 -9.02 11.28 -5.82
CA ASN A 170 -9.95 12.17 -5.13
C ASN A 170 -9.36 12.80 -3.87
N SER A 171 -8.47 12.10 -3.18
CA SER A 171 -7.76 12.58 -2.01
C SER A 171 -6.27 12.77 -2.32
N THR A 172 -5.64 13.74 -1.68
CA THR A 172 -4.20 14.02 -1.81
C THR A 172 -3.43 13.81 -0.50
N SER A 173 -4.10 13.29 0.53
CA SER A 173 -3.50 13.08 1.84
C SER A 173 -3.99 11.77 2.47
N LEU A 174 -3.10 11.14 3.24
CA LEU A 174 -3.43 9.92 3.98
C LEU A 174 -4.53 10.14 5.00
N SER A 175 -5.57 9.34 4.94
CA SER A 175 -6.61 9.28 5.96
C SER A 175 -6.14 8.49 7.19
N ASN A 176 -6.88 8.59 8.29
CA ASN A 176 -6.64 7.74 9.45
C ASN A 176 -6.87 6.25 9.12
N ARG A 177 -7.81 5.95 8.21
CA ARG A 177 -8.07 4.58 7.78
C ARG A 177 -6.93 4.01 6.95
N ASP A 178 -6.29 4.80 6.07
CA ASP A 178 -5.05 4.40 5.37
C ASP A 178 -3.98 3.94 6.37
N LYS A 179 -3.72 4.77 7.38
CA LYS A 179 -2.70 4.52 8.41
C LYS A 179 -3.04 3.31 9.28
N ARG A 180 -4.28 3.20 9.75
CA ARG A 180 -4.72 2.08 10.60
C ARG A 180 -4.67 0.76 9.85
N THR A 181 -5.10 0.72 8.59
CA THR A 181 -5.02 -0.49 7.78
C THR A 181 -3.59 -0.99 7.69
N LEU A 182 -2.62 -0.09 7.55
CA LEU A 182 -1.23 -0.46 7.51
C LEU A 182 -0.72 -0.94 8.89
N VAL A 183 -0.79 -0.06 9.91
CA VAL A 183 -0.13 -0.26 11.20
C VAL A 183 -0.87 -1.25 12.08
N ASP A 184 -2.18 -1.02 12.28
CA ASP A 184 -2.98 -1.76 13.26
C ASP A 184 -3.49 -3.09 12.72
N PHE A 185 -3.45 -3.28 11.39
CA PHE A 185 -3.90 -4.50 10.76
C PHE A 185 -2.80 -5.24 10.03
N LEU A 186 -2.30 -4.73 8.90
CA LEU A 186 -1.37 -5.50 8.04
C LEU A 186 -0.07 -5.85 8.76
N TYR A 187 0.54 -4.91 9.44
CA TYR A 187 1.84 -5.13 10.12
C TYR A 187 1.71 -5.83 11.48
N GLU A 188 0.51 -6.15 11.95
CA GLU A 188 0.30 -7.08 13.06
C GLU A 188 0.30 -8.55 12.60
N LEU A 189 0.10 -8.81 11.32
CA LEU A 189 0.19 -10.13 10.71
C LEU A 189 1.64 -10.50 10.36
N SER A 190 1.87 -11.76 10.03
CA SER A 190 3.14 -12.20 9.48
C SER A 190 3.33 -11.62 8.07
N PRO A 191 4.56 -11.26 7.64
CA PRO A 191 4.80 -10.71 6.30
C PRO A 191 4.30 -11.57 5.13
N ASP A 192 4.22 -12.87 5.34
CA ASP A 192 3.80 -13.87 4.35
C ASP A 192 2.52 -14.62 4.77
N PHE A 193 1.63 -13.92 5.49
CA PHE A 193 0.39 -14.49 6.00
C PHE A 193 -0.55 -14.90 4.85
N ASP A 194 -1.01 -16.17 4.86
CA ASP A 194 -1.97 -16.67 3.86
C ASP A 194 -3.40 -16.61 4.41
N LEU A 195 -4.23 -15.79 3.79
CA LEU A 195 -5.64 -15.65 4.15
C LEU A 195 -6.47 -16.92 3.90
N HIS A 196 -6.02 -17.85 3.07
CA HIS A 196 -6.71 -19.11 2.83
C HIS A 196 -6.64 -20.08 4.03
N ASP A 197 -5.64 -19.90 4.88
CA ASP A 197 -5.49 -20.70 6.09
C ASP A 197 -6.38 -20.22 7.24
N VAL A 198 -7.13 -19.12 7.03
CA VAL A 198 -8.04 -18.55 8.03
C VAL A 198 -9.45 -19.08 7.84
N ALA A 199 -9.88 -19.90 8.78
CA ALA A 199 -11.28 -20.37 8.84
C ALA A 199 -12.15 -19.32 9.56
N GLY A 200 -12.66 -18.34 8.85
CA GLY A 200 -13.59 -17.35 9.40
C GLY A 200 -13.09 -15.90 9.31
N PRO A 201 -13.86 -14.95 9.85
CA PRO A 201 -13.52 -13.55 9.77
C PRO A 201 -12.28 -13.23 10.61
N LEU A 202 -11.45 -12.31 10.12
CA LEU A 202 -10.45 -11.64 10.93
C LEU A 202 -11.17 -10.77 11.97
N VAL A 203 -10.82 -10.92 13.24
CA VAL A 203 -11.47 -10.19 14.32
C VAL A 203 -10.42 -9.38 15.09
N HIS A 204 -10.63 -8.08 15.19
CA HIS A 204 -9.80 -7.23 16.01
C HIS A 204 -10.00 -7.56 17.49
N SER A 205 -8.96 -7.98 18.17
CA SER A 205 -9.07 -8.63 19.49
C SER A 205 -9.51 -7.71 20.61
N SER A 206 -9.11 -6.43 20.58
CA SER A 206 -9.51 -5.49 21.64
C SER A 206 -10.95 -5.02 21.50
N THR A 207 -11.51 -5.06 20.28
CA THR A 207 -12.85 -4.53 19.97
C THR A 207 -13.86 -5.61 19.57
N GLY A 208 -13.40 -6.82 19.24
CA GLY A 208 -14.25 -7.88 18.71
C GLY A 208 -14.82 -7.60 17.31
N VAL A 209 -14.36 -6.55 16.64
CA VAL A 209 -14.86 -6.14 15.33
C VAL A 209 -14.35 -7.08 14.24
N SER A 210 -15.26 -7.60 13.44
CA SER A 210 -14.94 -8.40 12.26
C SER A 210 -14.38 -7.52 11.14
N ILE A 211 -13.18 -7.86 10.65
CA ILE A 211 -12.53 -7.17 9.54
C ILE A 211 -12.90 -7.92 8.26
N PRO A 212 -13.60 -7.27 7.31
CA PRO A 212 -13.94 -7.91 6.05
C PRO A 212 -12.67 -8.22 5.27
N HIS A 213 -12.59 -9.42 4.74
CA HIS A 213 -11.52 -9.82 3.83
C HIS A 213 -12.11 -10.54 2.62
N TYR A 214 -11.46 -10.39 1.48
CA TYR A 214 -11.80 -11.07 0.25
C TYR A 214 -10.58 -11.82 -0.24
N VAL A 215 -10.79 -13.09 -0.56
CA VAL A 215 -9.78 -13.87 -1.26
C VAL A 215 -10.00 -13.65 -2.75
N SER A 216 -9.25 -12.73 -3.34
CA SER A 216 -9.20 -12.56 -4.79
C SER A 216 -7.77 -12.77 -5.27
N SER A 217 -7.64 -13.37 -6.44
CA SER A 217 -6.35 -13.35 -7.14
C SER A 217 -6.04 -11.90 -7.53
N LEU A 218 -4.84 -11.42 -7.21
CA LEU A 218 -4.32 -10.24 -7.86
C LEU A 218 -4.34 -10.49 -9.36
N THR A 219 -4.93 -9.58 -10.12
CA THR A 219 -4.83 -9.66 -11.57
C THR A 219 -3.36 -9.48 -11.97
N SER A 220 -2.94 -10.08 -13.08
CA SER A 220 -1.59 -9.94 -13.61
C SER A 220 -1.18 -8.47 -13.89
N ASN A 221 -2.13 -7.55 -13.81
CA ASN A 221 -1.93 -6.13 -14.08
C ASN A 221 -1.58 -5.29 -12.84
N GLY A 222 -1.53 -5.87 -11.64
CA GLY A 222 -1.26 -5.13 -10.39
C GLY A 222 -2.42 -4.23 -9.96
N CYS A 223 -2.16 -3.35 -8.99
CA CYS A 223 -3.08 -2.30 -8.57
C CYS A 223 -2.83 -1.01 -9.34
N GLN A 224 -3.86 -0.22 -9.60
CA GLN A 224 -3.82 0.97 -10.44
C GLN A 224 -4.63 2.11 -9.84
N ILE A 225 -4.12 3.34 -9.93
CA ILE A 225 -4.88 4.55 -9.66
C ILE A 225 -5.32 5.21 -10.96
N HIS A 226 -6.55 5.68 -10.99
CA HIS A 226 -7.16 6.29 -12.16
C HIS A 226 -7.47 7.78 -11.94
N THR A 227 -7.67 8.51 -13.04
CA THR A 227 -8.25 9.85 -12.99
C THR A 227 -9.69 9.78 -12.48
N SER A 228 -10.15 10.83 -11.79
CA SER A 228 -11.52 10.93 -11.26
C SER A 228 -12.62 11.09 -12.33
N THR A 229 -12.23 11.23 -13.58
CA THR A 229 -13.14 11.37 -14.74
C THR A 229 -12.95 10.20 -15.68
N GLY A 230 -13.69 9.15 -15.42
CA GLY A 230 -13.88 8.04 -16.33
C GLY A 230 -15.36 7.94 -16.70
#